data_ab7e1e04e339aa477b68cac8a97819ce
#
_entry.id   ab7e1e04e339aa477b68cac8a97819ce
#
_cell.length_a   1.000
_cell.length_b   1.000
_cell.length_c   1.000
_cell.angle_alpha   90.00
_cell.angle_beta   90.00
_cell.angle_gamma   90.00
#
_symmetry.space_group_name_H-M   'P 1'
#
loop_
_entity.id
_entity.type
_entity.pdbx_description
1 polymer ?
#
loop_
_entity_poly.entity_id
_entity_poly.type
_entity_poly.pdbx_seq_one_letter_code
_entity_poly.pdbx_strand_id
1 'polypeptide(L)'
;MSLELLGEGFDLHCGGADLRFPHHENERAQAVALGKTFANHWMHNGFVVDLEGEKMSKSLGNVMNLLDLLEKYDARAYRMLLLQTHYRSPVRVGQDNIDSCVAALAGLDSFAARTASYAGGVADRDIVAMFRASMDNDLDTPAAMALVFDTVRRANIATDSGKDAAVPAMRAAVIELLESLGLSLSSGDDNDDDIIAKGRALDEARAAKDFATADAIRIELQNLGYLVETFKEGTRIRRG
;
A
#
# COMPACT_ATOMS: atom_id res chain seq x y z
N MET A 1 24.36 5.22 -18.96
CA MET A 1 23.51 4.06 -18.57
C MET A 1 22.04 4.30 -18.93
N SER A 2 21.34 5.33 -18.40
CA SER A 2 19.90 5.53 -18.68
C SER A 2 19.58 5.62 -20.16
N LEU A 3 20.27 6.45 -20.93
CA LEU A 3 20.06 6.59 -22.37
C LEU A 3 20.42 5.34 -23.18
N GLU A 4 21.34 4.52 -22.68
CA GLU A 4 21.72 3.26 -23.35
C GLU A 4 20.68 2.16 -23.17
N LEU A 5 20.05 2.10 -21.98
CA LEU A 5 19.10 1.06 -21.63
C LEU A 5 17.65 1.42 -21.97
N LEU A 6 17.29 2.69 -21.85
CA LEU A 6 15.92 3.18 -22.00
C LEU A 6 15.67 3.94 -23.32
N GLY A 7 16.76 4.32 -24.01
CA GLY A 7 16.67 5.16 -25.21
C GLY A 7 16.59 6.65 -24.87
N GLU A 8 16.59 7.47 -25.94
CA GLU A 8 16.44 8.93 -25.82
C GLU A 8 14.97 9.28 -25.64
N GLY A 9 14.70 10.27 -24.75
CA GLY A 9 13.37 10.74 -24.51
C GLY A 9 12.46 9.70 -23.83
N PHE A 10 13.03 8.89 -22.93
CA PHE A 10 12.22 7.96 -22.14
C PHE A 10 11.18 8.71 -21.29
N ASP A 11 10.10 8.05 -20.90
CA ASP A 11 8.90 8.70 -20.43
C ASP A 11 9.09 9.46 -19.12
N LEU A 12 9.70 8.83 -18.11
CA LEU A 12 9.71 9.37 -16.76
C LEU A 12 11.04 9.11 -16.04
N HIS A 13 11.61 10.17 -15.46
CA HIS A 13 12.76 10.10 -14.55
C HIS A 13 12.36 10.57 -13.16
N CYS A 14 12.53 9.71 -12.16
CA CYS A 14 12.10 9.96 -10.79
C CYS A 14 13.28 10.05 -9.82
N GLY A 15 13.07 10.74 -8.70
CA GLY A 15 14.02 10.78 -7.59
C GLY A 15 13.53 11.58 -6.40
N GLY A 16 14.31 11.60 -5.34
CA GLY A 16 14.06 12.50 -4.20
C GLY A 16 14.27 13.95 -4.58
N ALA A 17 13.67 14.87 -3.86
CA ALA A 17 13.79 16.31 -4.09
C ALA A 17 15.26 16.81 -4.02
N ASP A 18 16.12 16.11 -3.27
CA ASP A 18 17.56 16.39 -3.16
C ASP A 18 18.35 16.05 -4.44
N LEU A 19 17.83 15.13 -5.26
CA LEU A 19 18.48 14.78 -6.52
C LEU A 19 18.19 15.80 -7.64
N ARG A 20 17.18 16.66 -7.47
CA ARG A 20 16.84 17.68 -8.46
C ARG A 20 18.06 18.53 -8.84
N PHE A 21 18.82 18.94 -7.84
CA PHE A 21 20.09 19.65 -8.03
C PHE A 21 21.13 19.15 -7.01
N PRO A 22 22.38 18.88 -7.44
CA PRO A 22 22.91 19.03 -8.81
C PRO A 22 22.74 17.77 -9.69
N HIS A 23 22.29 16.64 -9.16
CA HIS A 23 22.37 15.33 -9.83
C HIS A 23 21.59 15.28 -11.15
N HIS A 24 20.26 15.46 -11.11
CA HIS A 24 19.40 15.39 -12.29
C HIS A 24 19.68 16.51 -13.30
N GLU A 25 20.03 17.71 -12.84
CA GLU A 25 20.43 18.78 -13.75
C GLU A 25 21.74 18.43 -14.48
N ASN A 26 22.69 17.78 -13.82
CA ASN A 26 23.92 17.31 -14.46
C ASN A 26 23.65 16.18 -15.46
N GLU A 27 22.77 15.22 -15.14
CA GLU A 27 22.38 14.16 -16.09
C GLU A 27 21.76 14.76 -17.36
N ARG A 28 20.85 15.72 -17.18
CA ARG A 28 20.23 16.44 -18.30
C ARG A 28 21.28 17.23 -19.10
N ALA A 29 22.15 17.95 -18.42
CA ALA A 29 23.19 18.74 -19.07
C ALA A 29 24.15 17.87 -19.91
N GLN A 30 24.53 16.68 -19.40
CA GLN A 30 25.34 15.72 -20.14
C GLN A 30 24.64 15.21 -21.41
N ALA A 31 23.35 14.90 -21.32
CA ALA A 31 22.56 14.44 -22.47
C ALA A 31 22.47 15.56 -23.53
N VAL A 32 22.13 16.79 -23.10
CA VAL A 32 22.03 17.96 -23.98
C VAL A 32 23.37 18.28 -24.66
N ALA A 33 24.48 18.17 -23.96
CA ALA A 33 25.82 18.37 -24.53
C ALA A 33 26.17 17.35 -25.63
N LEU A 34 25.55 16.17 -25.58
CA LEU A 34 25.65 15.13 -26.60
C LEU A 34 24.60 15.28 -27.73
N GLY A 35 23.79 16.34 -27.72
CA GLY A 35 22.70 16.55 -28.67
C GLY A 35 21.52 15.60 -28.47
N LYS A 36 21.35 15.06 -27.27
CA LYS A 36 20.34 14.04 -26.94
C LYS A 36 19.26 14.58 -26.03
N THR A 37 18.03 14.05 -26.19
CA THR A 37 16.93 14.24 -25.20
C THR A 37 17.10 13.25 -24.08
N PHE A 38 17.00 13.70 -22.81
CA PHE A 38 17.12 12.82 -21.65
C PHE A 38 15.78 12.17 -21.32
N ALA A 39 14.95 12.80 -20.53
CA ALA A 39 13.61 12.31 -20.15
C ALA A 39 12.52 13.33 -20.53
N ASN A 40 11.32 12.84 -20.84
CA ASN A 40 10.18 13.69 -21.18
C ASN A 40 9.53 14.30 -19.93
N HIS A 41 9.47 13.54 -18.84
CA HIS A 41 8.86 13.98 -17.57
C HIS A 41 9.81 13.73 -16.41
N TRP A 42 9.68 14.57 -15.38
CA TRP A 42 10.47 14.52 -14.16
C TRP A 42 9.55 14.50 -12.95
N MET A 43 9.76 13.57 -12.05
CA MET A 43 8.98 13.44 -10.83
C MET A 43 9.91 13.43 -9.61
N HIS A 44 9.68 14.36 -8.65
CA HIS A 44 10.47 14.44 -7.43
C HIS A 44 9.59 14.29 -6.21
N ASN A 45 9.87 13.27 -5.40
CA ASN A 45 9.17 13.03 -4.14
C ASN A 45 9.85 13.78 -2.98
N GLY A 46 9.05 14.07 -1.95
CA GLY A 46 9.52 14.63 -0.68
C GLY A 46 10.40 13.63 0.10
N PHE A 47 10.97 14.13 1.20
CA PHE A 47 11.80 13.30 2.08
C PHE A 47 10.95 12.48 3.05
N VAL A 48 11.57 11.41 3.56
CA VAL A 48 11.10 10.78 4.80
C VAL A 48 11.78 11.50 5.96
N VAL A 49 10.97 12.02 6.88
CA VAL A 49 11.42 12.78 8.04
C VAL A 49 10.88 12.13 9.32
N ASP A 50 11.52 12.36 10.45
CA ASP A 50 10.99 11.99 11.76
C ASP A 50 9.84 12.91 12.21
N LEU A 51 9.34 12.72 13.42
CA LEU A 51 8.22 13.51 13.94
C LEU A 51 8.58 14.98 14.16
N GLU A 52 9.85 15.27 14.42
CA GLU A 52 10.39 16.61 14.57
C GLU A 52 10.60 17.33 13.23
N GLY A 53 10.55 16.57 12.11
CA GLY A 53 10.73 17.08 10.76
C GLY A 53 12.19 17.02 10.28
N GLU A 54 13.06 16.34 11.02
CA GLU A 54 14.45 16.13 10.63
C GLU A 54 14.56 15.01 9.60
N LYS A 55 15.43 15.20 8.60
CA LYS A 55 15.65 14.19 7.55
C LYS A 55 16.20 12.90 8.17
N MET A 56 15.50 11.79 7.94
CA MET A 56 16.02 10.49 8.32
C MET A 56 17.26 10.13 7.48
N SER A 57 18.36 9.84 8.14
CA SER A 57 19.61 9.45 7.48
C SER A 57 20.40 8.46 8.33
N LYS A 58 21.13 7.56 7.65
CA LYS A 58 22.00 6.58 8.34
C LYS A 58 23.06 7.23 9.21
N SER A 59 23.55 8.42 8.83
CA SER A 59 24.55 9.17 9.58
C SER A 59 24.02 9.74 10.90
N LEU A 60 22.72 10.00 11.00
CA LEU A 60 22.06 10.49 12.22
C LEU A 60 21.53 9.35 13.11
N GLY A 61 21.56 8.10 12.63
CA GLY A 61 21.09 6.95 13.39
C GLY A 61 19.57 6.90 13.61
N ASN A 62 18.80 7.80 12.96
CA ASN A 62 17.35 7.92 13.08
C ASN A 62 16.59 7.19 11.93
N VAL A 63 17.26 6.28 11.24
CA VAL A 63 16.63 5.52 10.14
C VAL A 63 15.78 4.40 10.70
N MET A 64 14.51 4.39 10.34
CA MET A 64 13.65 3.24 10.55
C MET A 64 13.80 2.31 9.33
N ASN A 65 14.27 1.08 9.56
CA ASN A 65 14.40 0.09 8.49
C ASN A 65 13.01 -0.43 8.11
N LEU A 66 12.70 -0.41 6.82
CA LEU A 66 11.40 -0.89 6.32
C LEU A 66 11.15 -2.36 6.69
N LEU A 67 12.18 -3.21 6.67
CA LEU A 67 12.03 -4.62 7.03
C LEU A 67 11.63 -4.78 8.50
N ASP A 68 12.23 -4.00 9.40
CA ASP A 68 11.90 -4.03 10.84
C ASP A 68 10.47 -3.53 11.10
N LEU A 69 9.97 -2.60 10.27
CA LEU A 69 8.59 -2.15 10.30
C LEU A 69 7.63 -3.26 9.85
N LEU A 70 7.95 -3.93 8.75
CA LEU A 70 7.11 -5.00 8.20
C LEU A 70 7.08 -6.27 9.08
N GLU A 71 8.01 -6.41 10.02
CA GLU A 71 7.94 -7.46 11.05
C GLU A 71 6.93 -7.15 12.15
N LYS A 72 6.61 -5.86 12.37
CA LYS A 72 5.74 -5.39 13.46
C LYS A 72 4.35 -4.98 12.99
N TYR A 73 4.24 -4.52 11.75
CA TYR A 73 3.03 -3.89 11.21
C TYR A 73 2.62 -4.52 9.88
N ASP A 74 1.33 -4.49 9.62
CA ASP A 74 0.78 -4.77 8.29
C ASP A 74 1.38 -3.78 7.26
N ALA A 75 1.90 -4.32 6.16
CA ALA A 75 2.47 -3.52 5.07
C ALA A 75 1.47 -2.49 4.51
N ARG A 76 0.16 -2.80 4.56
CA ARG A 76 -0.92 -1.90 4.14
C ARG A 76 -0.98 -0.63 4.99
N ALA A 77 -0.68 -0.73 6.30
CA ALA A 77 -0.66 0.45 7.19
C ALA A 77 0.45 1.42 6.79
N TYR A 78 1.64 0.91 6.46
CA TYR A 78 2.73 1.75 5.96
C TYR A 78 2.39 2.36 4.59
N ARG A 79 1.80 1.59 3.67
CA ARG A 79 1.31 2.11 2.39
C ARG A 79 0.28 3.21 2.59
N MET A 80 -0.66 3.03 3.51
CA MET A 80 -1.67 4.05 3.85
C MET A 80 -1.01 5.33 4.36
N LEU A 81 0.02 5.25 5.22
CA LEU A 81 0.78 6.40 5.69
C LEU A 81 1.36 7.21 4.51
N LEU A 82 1.93 6.53 3.51
CA LEU A 82 2.46 7.19 2.32
C LEU A 82 1.35 7.85 1.49
N LEU A 83 0.20 7.18 1.30
CA LEU A 83 -0.92 7.68 0.52
C LEU A 83 -1.65 8.87 1.16
N GLN A 84 -1.57 9.02 2.49
CA GLN A 84 -2.12 10.16 3.21
C GLN A 84 -1.26 11.44 3.09
N THR A 85 -0.10 11.33 2.46
CA THR A 85 0.79 12.47 2.23
C THR A 85 0.99 12.66 0.72
N HIS A 86 0.84 13.90 0.23
CA HIS A 86 1.14 14.18 -1.17
C HIS A 86 2.61 13.90 -1.47
N TYR A 87 2.90 13.22 -2.58
CA TYR A 87 4.26 12.72 -2.87
C TYR A 87 5.34 13.82 -2.90
N ARG A 88 4.97 15.07 -3.18
CA ARG A 88 5.92 16.21 -3.15
C ARG A 88 6.23 16.69 -1.74
N SER A 89 5.42 16.33 -0.77
CA SER A 89 5.57 16.75 0.63
C SER A 89 6.45 15.79 1.42
N PRO A 90 7.16 16.24 2.45
CA PRO A 90 7.85 15.34 3.36
C PRO A 90 6.86 14.42 4.09
N VAL A 91 7.19 13.13 4.14
CA VAL A 91 6.42 12.13 4.90
C VAL A 91 7.01 12.03 6.29
N ARG A 92 6.21 12.31 7.31
CA ARG A 92 6.59 12.09 8.71
C ARG A 92 6.34 10.65 9.10
N VAL A 93 7.39 9.94 9.48
CA VAL A 93 7.30 8.55 9.92
C VAL A 93 7.65 8.46 11.39
N GLY A 94 6.69 7.96 12.18
CA GLY A 94 6.84 7.71 13.60
C GLY A 94 5.79 6.71 14.07
N GLN A 95 5.99 6.19 15.28
CA GLN A 95 5.14 5.15 15.87
C GLN A 95 3.66 5.56 15.84
N ASP A 96 3.34 6.75 16.37
CA ASP A 96 1.96 7.23 16.50
C ASP A 96 1.24 7.36 15.14
N ASN A 97 1.98 7.74 14.09
CA ASN A 97 1.42 7.88 12.74
C ASN A 97 1.10 6.52 12.13
N ILE A 98 1.97 5.52 12.36
CA ILE A 98 1.75 4.15 11.91
C ILE A 98 0.58 3.53 12.68
N ASP A 99 0.52 3.67 13.99
CA ASP A 99 -0.57 3.17 14.83
C ASP A 99 -1.93 3.76 14.41
N SER A 100 -1.95 5.05 14.05
CA SER A 100 -3.13 5.71 13.48
C SER A 100 -3.55 5.08 12.15
N CYS A 101 -2.60 4.73 11.28
CA CYS A 101 -2.88 4.05 10.02
C CYS A 101 -3.36 2.62 10.24
N VAL A 102 -2.83 1.89 11.24
CA VAL A 102 -3.32 0.55 11.63
C VAL A 102 -4.79 0.64 12.05
N ALA A 103 -5.14 1.60 12.91
CA ALA A 103 -6.52 1.80 13.34
C ALA A 103 -7.46 2.18 12.17
N ALA A 104 -7.00 3.03 11.27
CA ALA A 104 -7.77 3.42 10.08
C ALA A 104 -7.98 2.21 9.13
N LEU A 105 -6.95 1.39 8.92
CA LEU A 105 -7.02 0.17 8.12
C LEU A 105 -8.02 -0.83 8.71
N ALA A 106 -7.97 -1.06 10.04
CA ALA A 106 -8.93 -1.90 10.73
C ALA A 106 -10.38 -1.41 10.56
N GLY A 107 -10.59 -0.09 10.50
CA GLY A 107 -11.89 0.51 10.19
C GLY A 107 -12.36 0.20 8.77
N LEU A 108 -11.46 0.23 7.80
CA LEU A 108 -11.75 -0.14 6.40
C LEU A 108 -12.03 -1.64 6.24
N ASP A 109 -11.27 -2.51 6.90
CA ASP A 109 -11.50 -3.94 6.91
C ASP A 109 -12.86 -4.27 7.57
N SER A 110 -13.19 -3.62 8.69
CA SER A 110 -14.49 -3.74 9.34
C SER A 110 -15.65 -3.31 8.44
N PHE A 111 -15.46 -2.24 7.65
CA PHE A 111 -16.43 -1.82 6.65
C PHE A 111 -16.62 -2.89 5.56
N ALA A 112 -15.54 -3.47 5.04
CA ALA A 112 -15.60 -4.52 4.03
C ALA A 112 -16.36 -5.75 4.53
N ALA A 113 -16.07 -6.22 5.75
CA ALA A 113 -16.76 -7.33 6.40
C ALA A 113 -18.24 -7.03 6.64
N ARG A 114 -18.55 -5.86 7.22
CA ARG A 114 -19.92 -5.42 7.51
C ARG A 114 -20.79 -5.31 6.27
N THR A 115 -20.22 -4.93 5.14
CA THR A 115 -20.92 -4.73 3.86
C THR A 115 -20.78 -5.91 2.92
N ALA A 116 -20.28 -7.08 3.37
CA ALA A 116 -20.04 -8.26 2.54
C ALA A 116 -21.30 -8.73 1.81
N SER A 117 -22.48 -8.66 2.44
CA SER A 117 -23.78 -9.01 1.82
C SER A 117 -24.16 -8.11 0.63
N TYR A 118 -23.53 -6.96 0.47
CA TYR A 118 -23.73 -6.03 -0.66
C TYR A 118 -22.68 -6.21 -1.77
N ALA A 119 -21.93 -7.30 -1.78
CA ALA A 119 -20.94 -7.60 -2.82
C ALA A 119 -21.60 -7.75 -4.21
N GLY A 120 -20.82 -7.50 -5.27
CA GLY A 120 -21.29 -7.60 -6.67
C GLY A 120 -22.00 -6.37 -7.21
N GLY A 121 -22.05 -5.26 -6.45
CA GLY A 121 -22.49 -3.97 -6.98
C GLY A 121 -21.51 -3.41 -8.03
N VAL A 122 -22.03 -2.53 -8.89
CA VAL A 122 -21.20 -1.73 -9.81
C VAL A 122 -20.79 -0.44 -9.11
N ALA A 123 -19.52 -0.06 -9.22
CA ALA A 123 -19.01 1.14 -8.58
C ALA A 123 -19.77 2.41 -8.99
N ASP A 124 -20.02 3.28 -8.02
CA ASP A 124 -20.66 4.58 -8.25
C ASP A 124 -19.76 5.44 -9.15
N ARG A 125 -20.29 5.81 -10.32
CA ARG A 125 -19.54 6.52 -11.37
C ARG A 125 -19.09 7.92 -10.94
N ASP A 126 -19.86 8.58 -10.10
CA ASP A 126 -19.53 9.93 -9.64
C ASP A 126 -18.37 9.87 -8.64
N ILE A 127 -18.37 8.88 -7.76
CA ILE A 127 -17.27 8.64 -6.83
C ILE A 127 -15.98 8.29 -7.59
N VAL A 128 -16.06 7.41 -8.59
CA VAL A 128 -14.90 7.06 -9.43
C VAL A 128 -14.41 8.28 -10.22
N ALA A 129 -15.32 9.13 -10.74
CA ALA A 129 -14.94 10.35 -11.44
C ALA A 129 -14.25 11.37 -10.52
N MET A 130 -14.71 11.53 -9.28
CA MET A 130 -14.04 12.37 -8.27
C MET A 130 -12.65 11.87 -7.92
N PHE A 131 -12.49 10.54 -7.77
CA PHE A 131 -11.19 9.92 -7.54
C PHE A 131 -10.23 10.21 -8.71
N ARG A 132 -10.69 9.99 -9.95
CA ARG A 132 -9.87 10.29 -11.15
C ARG A 132 -9.45 11.75 -11.18
N ALA A 133 -10.36 12.66 -10.88
CA ALA A 133 -10.04 14.10 -10.82
C ALA A 133 -8.95 14.40 -9.77
N SER A 134 -8.96 13.73 -8.63
CA SER A 134 -7.88 13.84 -7.61
C SER A 134 -6.55 13.30 -8.15
N MET A 135 -6.57 12.15 -8.81
CA MET A 135 -5.36 11.55 -9.37
C MET A 135 -4.82 12.35 -10.57
N ASP A 136 -5.68 12.90 -11.42
CA ASP A 136 -5.29 13.78 -12.53
C ASP A 136 -4.73 15.13 -12.04
N ASN A 137 -5.07 15.53 -10.81
CA ASN A 137 -4.53 16.70 -10.13
C ASN A 137 -3.21 16.37 -9.40
N ASP A 138 -2.17 16.09 -10.18
CA ASP A 138 -0.80 15.84 -9.66
C ASP A 138 -0.73 14.68 -8.64
N LEU A 139 -1.51 13.62 -8.85
CA LEU A 139 -1.58 12.43 -7.99
C LEU A 139 -1.92 12.80 -6.52
N ASP A 140 -2.98 13.60 -6.32
CA ASP A 140 -3.45 14.02 -4.99
C ASP A 140 -4.05 12.84 -4.22
N THR A 141 -3.17 11.92 -3.78
CA THR A 141 -3.57 10.75 -2.99
C THR A 141 -4.21 11.12 -1.65
N PRO A 142 -3.84 12.21 -0.94
CA PRO A 142 -4.57 12.67 0.24
C PRO A 142 -6.05 12.95 -0.04
N ALA A 143 -6.37 13.66 -1.13
CA ALA A 143 -7.76 13.93 -1.52
C ALA A 143 -8.48 12.63 -1.90
N ALA A 144 -7.82 11.74 -2.62
CA ALA A 144 -8.35 10.42 -2.96
C ALA A 144 -8.67 9.57 -1.70
N MET A 145 -7.79 9.55 -0.71
CA MET A 145 -8.03 8.87 0.58
C MET A 145 -9.15 9.51 1.38
N ALA A 146 -9.26 10.85 1.39
CA ALA A 146 -10.36 11.56 2.04
C ALA A 146 -11.72 11.17 1.41
N LEU A 147 -11.79 11.04 0.07
CA LEU A 147 -12.98 10.57 -0.64
C LEU A 147 -13.35 9.14 -0.22
N VAL A 148 -12.37 8.24 -0.09
CA VAL A 148 -12.60 6.87 0.39
C VAL A 148 -13.24 6.89 1.78
N PHE A 149 -12.65 7.59 2.75
CA PHE A 149 -13.18 7.65 4.11
C PHE A 149 -14.56 8.32 4.18
N ASP A 150 -14.82 9.36 3.40
CA ASP A 150 -16.16 9.98 3.32
C ASP A 150 -17.17 8.99 2.76
N THR A 151 -16.83 8.25 1.70
CA THR A 151 -17.72 7.24 1.10
C THR A 151 -18.02 6.11 2.10
N VAL A 152 -17.03 5.62 2.83
CA VAL A 152 -17.21 4.62 3.89
C VAL A 152 -18.16 5.14 4.98
N ARG A 153 -17.96 6.39 5.44
CA ARG A 153 -18.83 7.02 6.43
C ARG A 153 -20.29 7.11 5.93
N ARG A 154 -20.49 7.53 4.68
CA ARG A 154 -21.83 7.63 4.05
C ARG A 154 -22.50 6.28 3.92
N ALA A 155 -21.76 5.25 3.48
CA ALA A 155 -22.26 3.89 3.36
C ALA A 155 -22.65 3.30 4.72
N ASN A 156 -21.83 3.52 5.77
CA ASN A 156 -22.16 3.10 7.13
C ASN A 156 -23.44 3.76 7.66
N ILE A 157 -23.61 5.07 7.45
CA ILE A 157 -24.84 5.79 7.85
C ILE A 157 -26.06 5.23 7.10
N ALA A 158 -25.93 4.93 5.80
CA ALA A 158 -27.00 4.35 5.01
C ALA A 158 -27.43 2.98 5.53
N THR A 159 -26.44 2.11 5.83
CA THR A 159 -26.68 0.80 6.42
C THR A 159 -27.36 0.90 7.79
N ASP A 160 -26.89 1.78 8.68
CA ASP A 160 -27.47 1.99 10.01
C ASP A 160 -28.91 2.51 9.97
N SER A 161 -29.25 3.25 8.91
CA SER A 161 -30.56 3.84 8.71
C SER A 161 -31.54 2.93 7.95
N GLY A 162 -31.11 1.74 7.50
CA GLY A 162 -31.90 0.87 6.62
C GLY A 162 -32.16 1.47 5.23
N LYS A 163 -31.32 2.42 4.77
CA LYS A 163 -31.42 3.06 3.44
C LYS A 163 -30.36 2.48 2.49
N ASP A 164 -30.39 1.20 2.30
CA ASP A 164 -29.28 0.42 1.74
C ASP A 164 -29.14 0.48 0.23
N ALA A 165 -30.07 1.11 -0.49
CA ALA A 165 -30.11 1.10 -1.96
C ALA A 165 -28.80 1.56 -2.64
N ALA A 166 -28.07 2.50 -2.04
CA ALA A 166 -26.80 3.02 -2.56
C ALA A 166 -25.55 2.28 -2.02
N VAL A 167 -25.71 1.47 -0.99
CA VAL A 167 -24.58 0.79 -0.31
C VAL A 167 -23.78 -0.12 -1.26
N PRO A 168 -24.41 -0.94 -2.14
CA PRO A 168 -23.66 -1.78 -3.08
C PRO A 168 -22.74 -0.99 -3.99
N ALA A 169 -23.22 0.15 -4.52
CA ALA A 169 -22.43 0.99 -5.43
C ALA A 169 -21.30 1.74 -4.71
N MET A 170 -21.57 2.27 -3.51
CA MET A 170 -20.54 2.89 -2.67
C MET A 170 -19.48 1.89 -2.23
N ARG A 171 -19.87 0.67 -1.82
CA ARG A 171 -18.92 -0.39 -1.47
C ARG A 171 -18.03 -0.76 -2.65
N ALA A 172 -18.61 -1.01 -3.82
CA ALA A 172 -17.85 -1.34 -5.02
C ALA A 172 -16.86 -0.23 -5.38
N ALA A 173 -17.28 1.05 -5.29
CA ALA A 173 -16.38 2.18 -5.50
C ALA A 173 -15.22 2.18 -4.48
N VAL A 174 -15.47 2.05 -3.18
CA VAL A 174 -14.42 2.02 -2.15
C VAL A 174 -13.39 0.93 -2.45
N ILE A 175 -13.82 -0.27 -2.81
CA ILE A 175 -12.90 -1.37 -3.14
C ILE A 175 -12.09 -1.04 -4.39
N GLU A 176 -12.72 -0.60 -5.48
CA GLU A 176 -12.04 -0.24 -6.72
C GLU A 176 -10.98 0.86 -6.50
N LEU A 177 -11.32 1.90 -5.72
CA LEU A 177 -10.41 2.99 -5.42
C LEU A 177 -9.20 2.50 -4.61
N LEU A 178 -9.44 1.72 -3.56
CA LEU A 178 -8.36 1.19 -2.70
C LEU A 178 -7.47 0.19 -3.44
N GLU A 179 -8.04 -0.70 -4.25
CA GLU A 179 -7.27 -1.63 -5.07
C GLU A 179 -6.38 -0.90 -6.08
N SER A 180 -6.88 0.18 -6.70
CA SER A 180 -6.08 1.01 -7.61
C SER A 180 -4.90 1.70 -6.92
N LEU A 181 -4.99 1.91 -5.60
CA LEU A 181 -3.92 2.42 -4.74
C LEU A 181 -3.06 1.29 -4.11
N GLY A 182 -3.34 0.03 -4.45
CA GLY A 182 -2.64 -1.14 -3.92
C GLY A 182 -2.98 -1.43 -2.45
N LEU A 183 -4.16 -1.05 -1.99
CA LEU A 183 -4.71 -1.36 -0.67
C LEU A 183 -5.86 -2.36 -0.83
N SER A 184 -5.59 -3.66 -0.68
CA SER A 184 -6.63 -4.68 -0.62
C SER A 184 -7.24 -4.71 0.78
N LEU A 185 -8.58 -4.76 0.87
CA LEU A 185 -9.26 -4.90 2.14
C LEU A 185 -9.43 -6.39 2.50
N SER A 186 -9.28 -6.69 3.79
CA SER A 186 -9.63 -8.00 4.34
C SER A 186 -11.15 -8.03 4.57
N SER A 187 -11.84 -8.99 3.95
CA SER A 187 -13.30 -9.15 4.09
C SER A 187 -13.71 -9.93 5.33
N GLY A 188 -12.75 -10.31 6.19
CA GLY A 188 -13.02 -11.15 7.34
C GLY A 188 -13.24 -12.64 7.01
N ASP A 189 -13.41 -12.98 5.72
CA ASP A 189 -13.38 -14.35 5.21
C ASP A 189 -11.94 -14.86 5.01
N ASP A 190 -10.97 -13.94 4.88
CA ASP A 190 -9.57 -14.25 5.09
C ASP A 190 -9.38 -14.40 6.60
N ASN A 191 -9.58 -15.57 7.09
CA ASN A 191 -9.40 -15.98 8.47
C ASN A 191 -7.89 -15.84 8.79
N ASP A 192 -7.43 -14.62 9.08
CA ASP A 192 -6.04 -14.40 9.51
C ASP A 192 -5.73 -15.30 10.72
N ASP A 193 -6.73 -15.54 11.58
CA ASP A 193 -6.61 -16.50 12.68
C ASP A 193 -6.44 -17.94 12.17
N ASP A 194 -7.14 -18.36 11.11
CA ASP A 194 -7.00 -19.68 10.50
C ASP A 194 -5.65 -19.82 9.78
N ILE A 195 -5.21 -18.79 9.08
CA ILE A 195 -3.89 -18.76 8.43
C ILE A 195 -2.76 -18.76 9.46
N ILE A 196 -2.90 -18.00 10.55
CA ILE A 196 -1.97 -18.00 11.66
C ILE A 196 -1.97 -19.37 12.35
N ALA A 197 -3.14 -19.97 12.58
CA ALA A 197 -3.27 -21.31 13.16
C ALA A 197 -2.62 -22.36 12.26
N LYS A 198 -2.82 -22.28 10.93
CA LYS A 198 -2.16 -23.17 9.96
C LYS A 198 -0.64 -22.97 9.94
N GLY A 199 -0.17 -21.73 10.08
CA GLY A 199 1.27 -21.44 10.20
C GLY A 199 1.88 -22.13 11.44
N ARG A 200 1.22 -22.02 12.59
CA ARG A 200 1.64 -22.71 13.82
C ARG A 200 1.59 -24.23 13.67
N ALA A 201 0.50 -24.77 13.10
CA ALA A 201 0.37 -26.21 12.85
C ALA A 201 1.46 -26.72 11.90
N LEU A 202 1.86 -25.92 10.90
CA LEU A 202 2.98 -26.23 10.01
C LEU A 202 4.32 -26.33 10.79
N ASP A 203 4.56 -25.36 11.67
CA ASP A 203 5.78 -25.35 12.48
C ASP A 203 5.80 -26.51 13.49
N GLU A 204 4.66 -26.82 14.12
CA GLU A 204 4.50 -27.96 15.03
C GLU A 204 4.73 -29.30 14.32
N ALA A 205 4.13 -29.50 13.13
CA ALA A 205 4.32 -30.70 12.32
C ALA A 205 5.80 -30.89 11.94
N ARG A 206 6.49 -29.81 11.60
CA ARG A 206 7.94 -29.85 11.29
C ARG A 206 8.79 -30.16 12.51
N ALA A 207 8.48 -29.57 13.65
CA ALA A 207 9.16 -29.87 14.92
C ALA A 207 8.99 -31.35 15.31
N ALA A 208 7.81 -31.92 15.04
CA ALA A 208 7.50 -33.33 15.22
C ALA A 208 8.11 -34.25 14.13
N LYS A 209 8.74 -33.67 13.09
CA LYS A 209 9.22 -34.37 11.88
C LYS A 209 8.13 -35.10 11.09
N ASP A 210 6.89 -34.65 11.23
CA ASP A 210 5.76 -35.10 10.40
C ASP A 210 5.73 -34.28 9.10
N PHE A 211 6.58 -34.68 8.17
CA PHE A 211 6.73 -33.97 6.90
C PHE A 211 5.48 -34.11 6.00
N ALA A 212 4.72 -35.20 6.15
CA ALA A 212 3.51 -35.41 5.35
C ALA A 212 2.42 -34.38 5.71
N THR A 213 2.18 -34.15 7.00
CA THR A 213 1.25 -33.12 7.48
C THR A 213 1.77 -31.72 7.16
N ALA A 214 3.06 -31.47 7.31
CA ALA A 214 3.66 -30.18 6.98
C ALA A 214 3.51 -29.81 5.50
N ASP A 215 3.72 -30.76 4.58
CA ASP A 215 3.55 -30.54 3.14
C ASP A 215 2.08 -30.35 2.76
N ALA A 216 1.16 -31.09 3.39
CA ALA A 216 -0.29 -30.91 3.16
C ALA A 216 -0.75 -29.49 3.54
N ILE A 217 -0.35 -28.99 4.71
CA ILE A 217 -0.68 -27.62 5.16
C ILE A 217 -0.05 -26.58 4.24
N ARG A 218 1.19 -26.79 3.79
CA ARG A 218 1.84 -25.90 2.84
C ARG A 218 1.09 -25.80 1.52
N ILE A 219 0.68 -26.93 0.94
CA ILE A 219 -0.07 -26.98 -0.31
C ILE A 219 -1.43 -26.30 -0.14
N GLU A 220 -2.10 -26.50 0.99
CA GLU A 220 -3.36 -25.83 1.31
C GLU A 220 -3.19 -24.31 1.33
N LEU A 221 -2.18 -23.78 2.03
CA LEU A 221 -1.87 -22.37 2.08
C LEU A 221 -1.53 -21.80 0.70
N GLN A 222 -0.78 -22.54 -0.12
CA GLN A 222 -0.46 -22.14 -1.50
C GLN A 222 -1.72 -22.10 -2.39
N ASN A 223 -2.64 -23.07 -2.25
CA ASN A 223 -3.90 -23.07 -2.98
C ASN A 223 -4.82 -21.91 -2.57
N LEU A 224 -4.69 -21.40 -1.35
CA LEU A 224 -5.37 -20.21 -0.86
C LEU A 224 -4.68 -18.90 -1.30
N GLY A 225 -3.60 -18.99 -2.12
CA GLY A 225 -2.88 -17.83 -2.66
C GLY A 225 -1.82 -17.26 -1.71
N TYR A 226 -1.37 -18.02 -0.73
CA TYR A 226 -0.32 -17.59 0.19
C TYR A 226 1.05 -18.13 -0.20
N LEU A 227 2.06 -17.28 -0.09
CA LEU A 227 3.48 -17.67 -0.17
C LEU A 227 3.94 -18.13 1.22
N VAL A 228 4.49 -19.34 1.29
CA VAL A 228 4.94 -19.97 2.53
C VAL A 228 6.47 -20.08 2.50
N GLU A 229 7.14 -19.24 3.26
CA GLU A 229 8.60 -19.26 3.43
C GLU A 229 8.96 -19.82 4.79
N THR A 230 9.93 -20.73 4.82
CA THR A 230 10.32 -21.42 6.04
C THR A 230 11.74 -21.03 6.45
N PHE A 231 11.91 -20.57 7.68
CA PHE A 231 13.17 -20.18 8.30
C PHE A 231 13.49 -21.10 9.49
N LYS A 232 14.68 -20.92 10.07
CA LYS A 232 15.08 -21.65 11.31
C LYS A 232 14.22 -21.25 12.52
N GLU A 233 13.69 -20.04 12.50
CA GLU A 233 12.94 -19.41 13.59
C GLU A 233 11.42 -19.58 13.46
N GLY A 234 10.93 -20.19 12.38
CA GLY A 234 9.51 -20.45 12.12
C GLY A 234 9.11 -20.25 10.65
N THR A 235 7.82 -20.42 10.38
CA THR A 235 7.25 -20.26 9.04
C THR A 235 6.68 -18.84 8.89
N ARG A 236 7.04 -18.17 7.82
CA ARG A 236 6.45 -16.89 7.40
C ARG A 236 5.45 -17.13 6.28
N ILE A 237 4.24 -16.66 6.47
CA ILE A 237 3.15 -16.75 5.50
C ILE A 237 2.79 -15.34 5.06
N ARG A 238 2.71 -15.11 3.74
CA ARG A 238 2.28 -13.85 3.17
C ARG A 238 1.42 -14.10 1.94
N ARG A 239 0.49 -13.23 1.65
CA ARG A 239 -0.33 -13.31 0.44
C ARG A 239 0.56 -13.14 -0.79
N GLY A 240 0.38 -13.99 -1.80
CA GLY A 240 1.11 -13.96 -3.07
C GLY A 240 0.62 -12.87 -4.02
#